data_eb4b3ae0e92287c11c1040023c4eb4e4
#
_entry.id   eb4b3ae0e92287c11c1040023c4eb4e4
#
_cell.length_a   1.000
_cell.length_b   1.000
_cell.length_c   1.000
_cell.angle_alpha   90.00
_cell.angle_beta   90.00
_cell.angle_gamma   90.00
#
_symmetry.space_group_name_H-M   'P 1'
#
loop_
_entity.id
_entity.type
_entity.pdbx_description
1 polymer ?
#
loop_
_entity_poly.entity_id
_entity_poly.type
_entity_poly.pdbx_seq_one_letter_code
_entity_poly.pdbx_strand_id
1 'polypeptide(L)'
;MSEEAQSKLIWDIEKTHPELVETVKTELRTVVDPEIGLNVVELGLIRNVTISDGQGVINMIMTTPFCPYAPALLEMTRQKGQSALDLPTTMALGFEPWDPSMMEEGAGAEWGFF
;
A
#
# COMPACT_ATOMS: atom_id res chain seq x y z
N MET A 1 -11.13 4.48 -19.61
CA MET A 1 -10.63 3.13 -19.31
C MET A 1 -11.00 2.76 -17.90
N SER A 2 -11.58 1.62 -17.73
CA SER A 2 -12.09 1.21 -16.44
C SER A 2 -10.98 0.97 -15.43
N GLU A 3 -9.84 0.49 -15.88
CA GLU A 3 -8.75 0.23 -14.94
C GLU A 3 -8.24 1.51 -14.31
N GLU A 4 -8.38 2.63 -14.99
CA GLU A 4 -7.94 3.90 -14.42
C GLU A 4 -8.86 4.34 -13.29
N ALA A 5 -10.13 3.99 -13.37
CA ALA A 5 -11.05 4.29 -12.30
C ALA A 5 -10.78 3.45 -11.07
N GLN A 6 -10.20 2.26 -11.24
CA GLN A 6 -9.96 1.34 -10.15
C GLN A 6 -8.65 1.59 -9.46
N SER A 7 -7.67 2.17 -10.15
CA SER A 7 -6.35 2.37 -9.60
C SER A 7 -5.90 3.78 -9.87
N LYS A 8 -5.93 4.61 -8.84
CA LYS A 8 -5.52 6.00 -8.96
C LYS A 8 -4.02 6.15 -8.95
N LEU A 9 -3.31 5.11 -8.53
CA LEU A 9 -1.87 5.10 -8.50
C LEU A 9 -1.34 3.92 -9.27
N ILE A 10 -0.27 4.15 -9.98
CA ILE A 10 0.47 3.10 -10.65
C ILE A 10 1.83 3.02 -9.98
N TRP A 11 2.12 1.86 -9.39
CA TRP A 11 3.41 1.63 -8.75
C TRP A 11 4.48 1.43 -9.82
N ASP A 12 5.71 1.80 -9.49
CA ASP A 12 6.80 1.60 -10.45
C ASP A 12 6.94 0.16 -10.87
N ILE A 13 6.69 -0.81 -9.97
CA ILE A 13 6.81 -2.22 -10.33
C ILE A 13 5.78 -2.64 -11.36
N GLU A 14 4.72 -1.89 -11.54
CA GLU A 14 3.74 -2.23 -12.59
C GLU A 14 4.36 -2.09 -13.96
N LYS A 15 5.39 -1.26 -14.09
CA LYS A 15 6.09 -1.09 -15.36
C LYS A 15 7.35 -1.94 -15.45
N THR A 16 8.04 -2.14 -14.33
CA THR A 16 9.32 -2.83 -14.33
C THR A 16 9.19 -4.32 -14.03
N HIS A 17 8.26 -4.69 -13.17
CA HIS A 17 8.06 -6.07 -12.75
C HIS A 17 6.57 -6.37 -12.65
N PRO A 18 5.84 -6.31 -13.77
CA PRO A 18 4.39 -6.50 -13.71
C PRO A 18 3.98 -7.88 -13.17
N GLU A 19 4.85 -8.86 -13.30
CA GLU A 19 4.53 -10.20 -12.81
C GLU A 19 4.49 -10.26 -11.28
N LEU A 20 5.07 -9.27 -10.59
CA LEU A 20 5.08 -9.25 -9.13
C LEU A 20 3.92 -8.48 -8.53
N VAL A 21 3.20 -7.70 -9.34
CA VAL A 21 2.19 -6.79 -8.82
C VAL A 21 1.11 -7.52 -8.03
N GLU A 22 0.57 -8.60 -8.61
CA GLU A 22 -0.50 -9.32 -7.92
C GLU A 22 0.00 -9.98 -6.65
N THR A 23 1.21 -10.50 -6.66
CA THR A 23 1.78 -11.12 -5.47
C THR A 23 1.95 -10.08 -4.37
N VAL A 24 2.47 -8.91 -4.72
CA VAL A 24 2.65 -7.84 -3.74
C VAL A 24 1.30 -7.40 -3.17
N LYS A 25 0.32 -7.18 -4.03
CA LYS A 25 -1.00 -6.77 -3.56
C LYS A 25 -1.62 -7.81 -2.66
N THR A 26 -1.52 -9.08 -3.03
CA THR A 26 -2.09 -10.16 -2.23
C THR A 26 -1.46 -10.19 -0.84
N GLU A 27 -0.13 -10.09 -0.76
CA GLU A 27 0.55 -10.12 0.52
C GLU A 27 0.22 -8.89 1.35
N LEU A 28 0.21 -7.71 0.74
CA LEU A 28 -0.06 -6.48 1.47
C LEU A 28 -1.51 -6.40 1.95
N ARG A 29 -2.44 -7.07 1.28
CA ARG A 29 -3.83 -7.11 1.74
C ARG A 29 -4.00 -7.84 3.06
N THR A 30 -2.98 -8.55 3.52
CA THR A 30 -3.04 -9.19 4.84
C THR A 30 -2.67 -8.22 5.96
N VAL A 31 -2.19 -7.03 5.63
CA VAL A 31 -1.84 -6.02 6.62
C VAL A 31 -3.06 -5.12 6.82
N VAL A 32 -3.70 -5.23 7.97
CA VAL A 32 -4.95 -4.54 8.25
C VAL A 32 -4.71 -3.49 9.33
N ASP A 33 -5.24 -2.29 9.10
CA ASP A 33 -5.22 -1.23 10.10
C ASP A 33 -6.25 -1.61 11.19
N PRO A 34 -5.81 -1.85 12.42
CA PRO A 34 -6.73 -2.35 13.44
C PRO A 34 -7.78 -1.34 13.86
N GLU A 35 -7.55 -0.04 13.63
CA GLU A 35 -8.53 0.96 13.99
C GLU A 35 -9.63 1.09 12.95
N ILE A 36 -9.30 0.79 11.70
CA ILE A 36 -10.23 0.99 10.60
C ILE A 36 -10.83 -0.32 10.13
N GLY A 37 -10.05 -1.41 10.17
CA GLY A 37 -10.53 -2.71 9.73
C GLY A 37 -10.38 -2.95 8.24
N LEU A 38 -9.71 -2.05 7.53
CA LEU A 38 -9.40 -2.21 6.11
C LEU A 38 -7.91 -2.41 5.95
N ASN A 39 -7.51 -3.09 4.89
CA ASN A 39 -6.09 -3.34 4.67
C ASN A 39 -5.42 -2.13 4.03
N VAL A 40 -4.07 -2.14 4.06
CA VAL A 40 -3.30 -0.97 3.62
C VAL A 40 -3.45 -0.71 2.12
N VAL A 41 -3.75 -1.72 1.33
CA VAL A 41 -3.97 -1.53 -0.10
C VAL A 41 -5.33 -0.87 -0.34
N GLU A 42 -6.37 -1.36 0.35
CA GLU A 42 -7.71 -0.78 0.23
C GLU A 42 -7.72 0.68 0.65
N LEU A 43 -6.96 1.01 1.68
CA LEU A 43 -6.92 2.38 2.18
C LEU A 43 -6.12 3.32 1.30
N GLY A 44 -5.36 2.78 0.35
CA GLY A 44 -4.52 3.61 -0.50
C GLY A 44 -3.29 4.12 0.21
N LEU A 45 -2.84 3.43 1.24
CA LEU A 45 -1.68 3.86 2.00
C LEU A 45 -0.37 3.54 1.29
N ILE A 46 -0.37 2.56 0.40
CA ILE A 46 0.83 2.20 -0.35
C ILE A 46 0.87 3.07 -1.60
N ARG A 47 1.76 4.06 -1.58
CA ARG A 47 1.79 5.06 -2.64
C ARG A 47 2.68 4.66 -3.79
N ASN A 48 3.69 3.83 -3.54
CA ASN A 48 4.57 3.34 -4.60
C ASN A 48 5.33 2.13 -4.12
N VAL A 49 5.69 1.26 -5.05
CA VAL A 49 6.58 0.13 -4.78
C VAL A 49 7.60 0.12 -5.92
N THR A 50 8.88 0.17 -5.55
CA THR A 50 9.98 0.30 -6.50
C THR A 50 11.01 -0.79 -6.24
N ILE A 51 11.59 -1.32 -7.30
CA ILE A 51 12.73 -2.24 -7.19
C ILE A 51 13.91 -1.59 -7.90
N SER A 52 15.01 -1.46 -7.16
CA SER A 52 16.22 -0.82 -7.69
C SER A 52 17.42 -1.45 -6.99
N ASP A 53 18.45 -1.80 -7.79
CA ASP A 53 19.70 -2.35 -7.27
C ASP A 53 19.48 -3.57 -6.40
N GLY A 54 18.52 -4.42 -6.76
CA GLY A 54 18.25 -5.66 -6.02
C GLY A 54 17.55 -5.45 -4.70
N GLN A 55 16.97 -4.28 -4.49
CA GLN A 55 16.24 -3.97 -3.26
C GLN A 55 14.86 -3.41 -3.58
N GLY A 56 13.90 -3.68 -2.70
CA GLY A 56 12.58 -3.11 -2.81
C GLY A 56 12.42 -1.92 -1.89
N VAL A 57 11.65 -0.93 -2.34
CA VAL A 57 11.30 0.22 -1.52
C VAL A 57 9.79 0.40 -1.61
N ILE A 58 9.13 0.46 -0.45
CA ILE A 58 7.69 0.66 -0.38
C ILE A 58 7.44 2.03 0.23
N ASN A 59 6.80 2.90 -0.55
CA ASN A 59 6.41 4.22 -0.07
C ASN A 59 5.02 4.13 0.52
N MET A 60 4.87 4.51 1.77
CA MET A 60 3.63 4.37 2.50
C MET A 60 3.32 5.64 3.28
N ILE A 61 2.03 5.94 3.40
CA ILE A 61 1.57 7.02 4.27
C ILE A 61 0.61 6.44 5.30
N MET A 62 0.30 7.23 6.33
CA MET A 62 -0.64 6.83 7.38
C MET A 62 -1.94 7.62 7.23
N THR A 63 -3.03 7.04 7.76
CA THR A 63 -4.32 7.75 7.73
C THR A 63 -4.29 8.96 8.65
N THR A 64 -3.42 8.95 9.65
CA THR A 64 -3.24 10.08 10.55
C THR A 64 -1.78 10.13 10.98
N PRO A 65 -1.21 11.34 11.17
CA PRO A 65 0.19 11.45 11.61
C PRO A 65 0.40 10.95 13.04
N PHE A 66 -0.67 10.76 13.80
CA PHE A 66 -0.57 10.36 15.19
C PHE A 66 -1.00 8.92 15.43
N CYS A 67 -0.92 8.09 14.40
CA CYS A 67 -1.31 6.69 14.52
C CYS A 67 -0.36 5.95 15.46
N PRO A 68 -0.84 5.43 16.59
CA PRO A 68 0.03 4.71 17.52
C PRO A 68 0.50 3.38 16.97
N TYR A 69 -0.16 2.88 15.93
CA TYR A 69 0.21 1.60 15.31
C TYR A 69 1.17 1.77 14.14
N ALA A 70 1.60 3.01 13.85
CA ALA A 70 2.42 3.26 12.68
C ALA A 70 3.67 2.38 12.61
N PRO A 71 4.46 2.27 13.69
CA PRO A 71 5.66 1.41 13.60
C PRO A 71 5.32 -0.04 13.30
N ALA A 72 4.25 -0.56 13.90
CA ALA A 72 3.85 -1.94 13.65
C ALA A 72 3.36 -2.14 12.23
N LEU A 73 2.55 -1.20 11.73
CA LEU A 73 2.04 -1.29 10.36
C LEU A 73 3.17 -1.20 9.35
N LEU A 74 4.14 -0.33 9.60
CA LEU A 74 5.28 -0.19 8.71
C LEU A 74 6.07 -1.49 8.65
N GLU A 75 6.35 -2.08 9.81
CA GLU A 75 7.13 -3.31 9.83
C GLU A 75 6.39 -4.48 9.22
N MET A 76 5.10 -4.61 9.49
CA MET A 76 4.29 -5.66 8.89
C MET A 76 4.25 -5.52 7.37
N THR A 77 4.08 -4.29 6.89
CA THR A 77 4.06 -4.01 5.47
C THR A 77 5.40 -4.35 4.84
N ARG A 78 6.50 -3.98 5.51
CA ARG A 78 7.84 -4.29 5.02
C ARG A 78 8.02 -5.80 4.90
N GLN A 79 7.65 -6.55 5.93
CA GLN A 79 7.83 -8.00 5.92
C GLN A 79 7.03 -8.65 4.82
N LYS A 80 5.78 -8.22 4.63
CA LYS A 80 4.95 -8.81 3.59
C LYS A 80 5.47 -8.44 2.21
N GLY A 81 5.89 -7.18 2.04
CA GLY A 81 6.46 -6.76 0.77
C GLY A 81 7.76 -7.50 0.46
N GLN A 82 8.61 -7.67 1.46
CA GLN A 82 9.86 -8.40 1.27
C GLN A 82 9.60 -9.85 0.87
N SER A 83 8.62 -10.48 1.49
CA SER A 83 8.25 -11.83 1.14
C SER A 83 7.73 -11.92 -0.29
N ALA A 84 6.92 -10.95 -0.70
CA ALA A 84 6.34 -10.95 -2.04
C ALA A 84 7.39 -10.66 -3.11
N LEU A 85 8.30 -9.73 -2.83
CA LEU A 85 9.32 -9.35 -3.79
C LEU A 85 10.52 -10.31 -3.80
N ASP A 86 10.71 -11.04 -2.71
CA ASP A 86 11.85 -11.92 -2.51
C ASP A 86 13.17 -11.14 -2.61
N LEU A 87 13.15 -9.92 -2.07
CA LEU A 87 14.30 -9.02 -2.08
C LEU A 87 14.34 -8.27 -0.76
N PRO A 88 15.53 -7.85 -0.30
CA PRO A 88 15.59 -6.95 0.86
C PRO A 88 14.73 -5.73 0.58
N THR A 89 13.87 -5.38 1.54
CA THR A 89 12.88 -4.32 1.32
C THR A 89 12.94 -3.33 2.46
N THR A 90 12.89 -2.04 2.11
CA THR A 90 12.85 -0.96 3.08
C THR A 90 11.57 -0.16 2.89
N MET A 91 11.21 0.58 3.95
CA MET A 91 10.02 1.43 3.93
C MET A 91 10.43 2.89 3.83
N ALA A 92 9.72 3.63 3.02
CA ALA A 92 9.86 5.08 2.93
C ALA A 92 8.53 5.68 3.36
N LEU A 93 8.53 6.39 4.48
CA LEU A 93 7.30 7.01 4.99
C LEU A 93 7.10 8.35 4.34
N GLY A 94 5.96 8.51 3.69
CA GLY A 94 5.59 9.77 3.07
C GLY A 94 4.87 10.68 4.05
N PHE A 95 4.82 11.96 3.71
CA PHE A 95 4.21 12.97 4.57
C PHE A 95 2.97 13.58 3.94
N GLU A 96 2.54 13.09 2.78
CA GLU A 96 1.32 13.61 2.19
C GLU A 96 0.13 13.22 3.06
N PRO A 97 -0.87 14.11 3.20
CA PRO A 97 -2.05 13.78 4.01
C PRO A 97 -2.89 12.73 3.31
N TRP A 98 -3.40 11.81 4.11
CA TRP A 98 -4.31 10.79 3.59
C TRP A 98 -5.69 11.40 3.39
N ASP A 99 -6.37 10.92 2.36
CA ASP A 99 -7.70 11.39 1.99
C ASP A 99 -8.51 10.17 1.56
N PRO A 100 -9.82 10.09 1.94
CA PRO A 100 -10.63 8.95 1.54
C PRO A 100 -10.67 8.70 0.04
N SER A 101 -10.44 9.72 -0.78
CA SER A 101 -10.39 9.53 -2.23
C SER A 101 -9.23 8.65 -2.67
N MET A 102 -8.26 8.39 -1.81
CA MET A 102 -7.13 7.52 -2.10
C MET A 102 -7.47 6.04 -1.96
N MET A 103 -8.60 5.72 -1.35
CA MET A 103 -8.99 4.33 -1.16
C MET A 103 -9.31 3.67 -2.49
N GLU A 104 -9.17 2.35 -2.53
CA GLU A 104 -9.59 1.60 -3.69
C GLU A 104 -11.08 1.82 -3.93
N GLU A 105 -11.46 1.78 -5.20
CA GLU A 105 -12.85 1.97 -5.55
C GLU A 105 -13.70 0.90 -4.87
N GLY A 106 -14.74 1.34 -4.19
CA GLY A 106 -15.64 0.44 -3.48
C GLY A 106 -15.22 0.12 -2.07
N ALA A 107 -13.95 0.33 -1.70
CA ALA A 107 -13.49 -0.03 -0.37
C ALA A 107 -14.16 0.80 0.72
N GLY A 108 -14.42 2.08 0.43
CA GLY A 108 -15.03 2.97 1.40
C GLY A 108 -16.54 2.95 1.41
N ALA A 109 -17.17 2.19 0.53
CA ALA A 109 -18.62 2.23 0.41
C ALA A 109 -19.31 1.74 1.69
N GLU A 110 -18.74 0.74 2.33
CA GLU A 110 -19.31 0.21 3.56
C GLU A 110 -19.19 1.18 4.72
N TRP A 111 -18.37 2.19 4.57
CA TRP A 111 -18.13 3.18 5.61
C TRP A 111 -18.92 4.46 5.38
N GLY A 112 -19.65 4.55 4.28
CA GLY A 112 -20.44 5.70 3.98
C GLY A 112 -19.65 6.90 3.45
N PHE A 113 -18.46 6.67 2.93
CA PHE A 113 -17.66 7.74 2.34
C PHE A 113 -18.15 8.15 0.96
N PHE A 114 -18.92 7.29 0.32
CA PHE A 114 -19.38 7.54 -1.05
C PHE A 114 -20.89 7.48 -1.14
#